data_e66e982f4c82714aee729c3ce6191b55
#
_entry.id   e66e982f4c82714aee729c3ce6191b55
#
_cell.length_a   1.000
_cell.length_b   1.000
_cell.length_c   1.000
_cell.angle_alpha   90.00
_cell.angle_beta   90.00
_cell.angle_gamma   90.00
#
_symmetry.space_group_name_H-M   'P 1'
#
loop_
_entity.id
_entity.type
_entity.pdbx_description
1 polymer ?
#
loop_
_entity_poly.entity_id
_entity_poly.type
_entity_poly.pdbx_seq_one_letter_code
_entity_poly.pdbx_strand_id
1 'polypeptide(L)'
;MMHIERTLVIKRFIKAASLFFRYSTIPKLVNLCKVEYERMLNRPVLSSRPYFIKIQPTNICNAGCTYCLKQVKGDNAPLGKMALADCKKIIDRFKKYAYLIGFQYSGEPLGNESIFAMVEYAHRSGIGTYLSTNLQEIKDGDCDKLILSGLDLLTVALDGITQETYGRYRQRGDIAKVIKNIQNLTSAKKRLNRLTPFITLQFIVHKYNQHEVEGAKKLAKKTGVDNLELKPIGAVDKAILPESKKLYRRIYANNNKLKRKMCWWLWGALVILWNGRVLPCCHIVTSKTELNAFTDDIFSIINNPFNRQLRGQSRRGEFSDTHPCHGCLVPYGGILQQTV
;
A
#
# COMPACT_ATOMS: atom_id res chain seq x y z
N MET A 1 28.09 2.77 5.22
CA MET A 1 26.66 2.55 5.64
C MET A 1 25.76 3.72 5.28
N MET A 2 26.09 4.98 5.61
CA MET A 2 25.35 6.18 5.21
C MET A 2 25.21 6.39 3.67
N HIS A 3 26.17 5.95 2.89
CA HIS A 3 26.15 6.11 1.42
C HIS A 3 25.07 5.24 0.73
N ILE A 4 24.87 4.00 1.21
CA ILE A 4 23.85 3.08 0.65
C ILE A 4 22.43 3.59 0.93
N GLU A 5 22.19 4.17 2.10
CA GLU A 5 20.89 4.72 2.48
C GLU A 5 20.50 5.95 1.67
N ARG A 6 21.48 6.85 1.42
CA ARG A 6 21.27 8.01 0.55
C ARG A 6 20.95 7.59 -0.88
N THR A 7 21.64 6.59 -1.42
CA THR A 7 21.39 6.08 -2.77
C THR A 7 19.98 5.46 -2.90
N LEU A 8 19.49 4.76 -1.89
CA LEU A 8 18.14 4.18 -1.88
C LEU A 8 17.06 5.26 -1.81
N VAL A 9 17.24 6.27 -0.99
CA VAL A 9 16.30 7.42 -0.90
C VAL A 9 16.24 8.16 -2.23
N ILE A 10 17.41 8.39 -2.88
CA ILE A 10 17.47 9.06 -4.19
C ILE A 10 16.75 8.22 -5.26
N LYS A 11 16.99 6.90 -5.33
CA LYS A 11 16.30 6.03 -6.29
C LYS A 11 14.77 6.10 -6.13
N ARG A 12 14.29 6.10 -4.90
CA ARG A 12 12.88 6.25 -4.57
C ARG A 12 12.32 7.57 -5.06
N PHE A 13 13.01 8.66 -4.74
CA PHE A 13 12.58 10.00 -5.17
C PHE A 13 12.53 10.11 -6.69
N ILE A 14 13.57 9.65 -7.40
CA ILE A 14 13.62 9.63 -8.87
C ILE A 14 12.44 8.82 -9.43
N LYS A 15 12.14 7.64 -8.85
CA LYS A 15 11.03 6.80 -9.30
C LYS A 15 9.68 7.47 -9.09
N ALA A 16 9.49 8.10 -7.94
CA ALA A 16 8.27 8.81 -7.63
C ALA A 16 8.06 10.03 -8.54
N ALA A 17 9.14 10.81 -8.79
CA ALA A 17 9.12 11.91 -9.75
C ALA A 17 8.83 11.41 -11.17
N SER A 18 9.48 10.32 -11.60
CA SER A 18 9.22 9.70 -12.91
C SER A 18 7.76 9.29 -13.08
N LEU A 19 7.14 8.66 -12.07
CA LEU A 19 5.72 8.30 -12.11
C LEU A 19 4.83 9.54 -12.16
N PHE A 20 5.14 10.55 -11.35
CA PHE A 20 4.41 11.81 -11.34
C PHE A 20 4.40 12.44 -12.74
N PHE A 21 5.57 12.65 -13.36
CA PHE A 21 5.65 13.25 -14.70
C PHE A 21 5.00 12.37 -15.77
N ARG A 22 5.20 11.04 -15.72
CA ARG A 22 4.63 10.10 -16.70
C ARG A 22 3.11 10.14 -16.74
N TYR A 23 2.46 10.29 -15.61
CA TYR A 23 1.01 10.23 -15.48
C TYR A 23 0.33 11.59 -15.28
N SER A 24 1.10 12.69 -15.31
CA SER A 24 0.55 14.03 -15.20
C SER A 24 -0.24 14.43 -16.44
N THR A 25 -1.42 14.98 -16.19
CA THR A 25 -2.25 15.67 -17.17
C THR A 25 -2.78 16.95 -16.54
N ILE A 26 -3.19 17.93 -17.33
CA ILE A 26 -3.73 19.19 -16.80
C ILE A 26 -4.86 18.95 -15.79
N PRO A 27 -5.89 18.11 -16.06
CA PRO A 27 -6.93 17.83 -15.07
C PRO A 27 -6.40 17.23 -13.76
N LYS A 28 -5.39 16.35 -13.81
CA LYS A 28 -4.79 15.76 -12.61
C LYS A 28 -4.02 16.77 -11.80
N LEU A 29 -3.25 17.65 -12.46
CA LEU A 29 -2.50 18.72 -11.79
C LEU A 29 -3.46 19.71 -11.10
N VAL A 30 -4.49 20.16 -11.80
CA VAL A 30 -5.52 21.04 -11.22
C VAL A 30 -6.19 20.37 -10.04
N ASN A 31 -6.57 19.10 -10.16
CA ASN A 31 -7.19 18.36 -9.06
C ASN A 31 -6.22 18.20 -7.86
N LEU A 32 -4.95 17.92 -8.11
CA LEU A 32 -3.94 17.79 -7.05
C LEU A 32 -3.77 19.12 -6.29
N CYS A 33 -3.61 20.23 -7.00
CA CYS A 33 -3.54 21.56 -6.38
C CYS A 33 -4.78 21.85 -5.53
N LYS A 34 -5.96 21.47 -6.03
CA LYS A 34 -7.23 21.64 -5.33
C LYS A 34 -7.31 20.78 -4.06
N VAL A 35 -6.90 19.52 -4.11
CA VAL A 35 -6.83 18.63 -2.93
C VAL A 35 -5.90 19.23 -1.87
N GLU A 36 -4.70 19.67 -2.27
CA GLU A 36 -3.72 20.22 -1.32
C GLU A 36 -4.20 21.56 -0.74
N TYR A 37 -4.83 22.40 -1.54
CA TYR A 37 -5.47 23.63 -1.07
C TYR A 37 -6.59 23.34 -0.05
N GLU A 38 -7.50 22.42 -0.35
CA GLU A 38 -8.58 22.00 0.56
C GLU A 38 -8.02 21.37 1.85
N ARG A 39 -6.93 20.61 1.74
CA ARG A 39 -6.22 20.03 2.89
C ARG A 39 -5.58 21.11 3.75
N MET A 40 -4.87 22.07 3.17
CA MET A 40 -4.22 23.18 3.90
C MET A 40 -5.25 24.03 4.65
N LEU A 41 -6.41 24.25 4.07
CA LEU A 41 -7.52 24.96 4.70
C LEU A 41 -8.36 24.07 5.63
N ASN A 42 -8.00 22.78 5.77
CA ASN A 42 -8.77 21.79 6.56
C ASN A 42 -10.27 21.76 6.20
N ARG A 43 -10.60 21.86 4.92
CA ARG A 43 -12.00 21.82 4.49
C ARG A 43 -12.63 20.47 4.79
N PRO A 44 -13.74 20.40 5.53
CA PRO A 44 -14.42 19.14 5.79
C PRO A 44 -15.19 18.62 4.58
N VAL A 45 -15.66 19.51 3.71
CA VAL A 45 -16.34 19.20 2.45
C VAL A 45 -15.37 19.44 1.30
N LEU A 46 -15.20 18.44 0.43
CA LEU A 46 -14.29 18.50 -0.70
C LEU A 46 -15.06 18.74 -2.00
N SER A 47 -14.48 19.53 -2.86
CA SER A 47 -14.88 19.66 -4.27
C SER A 47 -13.85 19.02 -5.21
N SER A 48 -12.69 18.61 -4.69
CA SER A 48 -11.67 17.80 -5.37
C SER A 48 -11.99 16.31 -5.30
N ARG A 49 -11.16 15.47 -5.94
CA ARG A 49 -11.24 14.02 -5.91
C ARG A 49 -9.95 13.41 -5.39
N PRO A 50 -9.99 12.23 -4.75
CA PRO A 50 -8.78 11.52 -4.36
C PRO A 50 -7.87 11.28 -5.56
N TYR A 51 -6.57 11.47 -5.35
CA TYR A 51 -5.54 11.21 -6.37
C TYR A 51 -4.83 9.87 -6.16
N PHE A 52 -5.09 9.22 -5.02
CA PHE A 52 -4.63 7.87 -4.72
C PHE A 52 -5.81 6.98 -4.33
N ILE A 53 -5.99 5.89 -5.07
CA ILE A 53 -7.05 4.93 -4.82
C ILE A 53 -6.42 3.60 -4.44
N LYS A 54 -6.80 3.03 -3.30
CA LYS A 54 -6.54 1.63 -3.00
C LYS A 54 -7.76 0.80 -3.38
N ILE A 55 -7.55 -0.20 -4.20
CA ILE A 55 -8.54 -1.21 -4.56
C ILE A 55 -8.15 -2.51 -3.89
N GLN A 56 -9.09 -3.16 -3.22
CA GLN A 56 -8.93 -4.50 -2.68
C GLN A 56 -9.41 -5.51 -3.73
N PRO A 57 -8.52 -6.23 -4.44
CA PRO A 57 -8.95 -7.22 -5.43
C PRO A 57 -9.68 -8.41 -4.82
N THR A 58 -9.31 -8.76 -3.58
CA THR A 58 -9.92 -9.82 -2.79
C THR A 58 -9.60 -9.63 -1.32
N ASN A 59 -10.44 -10.13 -0.42
CA ASN A 59 -10.12 -10.23 1.01
C ASN A 59 -9.72 -11.64 1.44
N ILE A 60 -9.55 -12.57 0.50
CA ILE A 60 -9.03 -13.92 0.74
C ILE A 60 -7.50 -13.84 0.76
N CYS A 61 -6.87 -14.49 1.76
CA CYS A 61 -5.42 -14.53 1.89
C CYS A 61 -4.95 -15.89 2.39
N ASN A 62 -3.86 -16.39 1.79
CA ASN A 62 -3.23 -17.66 2.11
C ASN A 62 -2.19 -17.59 3.23
N ALA A 63 -1.72 -16.39 3.64
CA ALA A 63 -0.53 -16.27 4.48
C ALA A 63 -0.76 -16.42 5.99
N GLY A 64 -1.95 -16.10 6.52
CA GLY A 64 -2.27 -16.22 7.95
C GLY A 64 -1.36 -15.40 8.88
N CYS A 65 -1.03 -14.15 8.51
CA CYS A 65 -0.09 -13.33 9.27
C CYS A 65 -0.62 -13.00 10.67
N THR A 66 0.20 -13.21 11.70
CA THR A 66 -0.15 -12.99 13.12
C THR A 66 -0.61 -11.56 13.42
N TYR A 67 0.01 -10.56 12.79
CA TYR A 67 -0.28 -9.13 13.01
C TYR A 67 -0.94 -8.47 11.80
N CYS A 68 -1.69 -9.26 11.02
CA CYS A 68 -2.49 -8.72 9.93
C CYS A 68 -3.61 -7.83 10.48
N LEU A 69 -3.78 -6.65 9.90
CA LEU A 69 -4.79 -5.69 10.34
C LEU A 69 -6.22 -6.30 10.33
N LYS A 70 -6.49 -7.19 9.37
CA LYS A 70 -7.74 -7.94 9.26
C LYS A 70 -7.97 -8.85 10.48
N GLN A 71 -6.93 -9.57 10.91
CA GLN A 71 -7.03 -10.49 12.05
C GLN A 71 -7.06 -9.72 13.37
N VAL A 72 -6.20 -8.71 13.51
CA VAL A 72 -6.09 -7.91 14.76
C VAL A 72 -7.35 -7.07 15.01
N LYS A 73 -8.03 -6.58 13.97
CA LYS A 73 -9.22 -5.73 14.09
C LYS A 73 -10.54 -6.45 13.83
N GLY A 74 -10.50 -7.75 13.59
CA GLY A 74 -11.73 -8.56 13.49
C GLY A 74 -12.61 -8.21 12.30
N ASP A 75 -12.08 -8.17 11.09
CA ASP A 75 -12.88 -7.97 9.88
C ASP A 75 -13.66 -9.25 9.52
N ASN A 76 -14.93 -9.28 9.89
CA ASN A 76 -15.87 -10.40 9.63
C ASN A 76 -16.62 -10.24 8.30
N ALA A 77 -16.14 -9.40 7.38
CA ALA A 77 -16.76 -9.23 6.07
C ALA A 77 -16.78 -10.57 5.30
N PRO A 78 -17.84 -10.87 4.54
CA PRO A 78 -17.88 -12.04 3.66
C PRO A 78 -16.64 -12.13 2.78
N LEU A 79 -16.15 -13.34 2.52
CA LEU A 79 -15.01 -13.56 1.62
C LEU A 79 -15.44 -13.37 0.16
N GLY A 80 -14.60 -12.73 -0.62
CA GLY A 80 -14.92 -12.50 -2.03
C GLY A 80 -13.80 -11.90 -2.84
N LYS A 81 -14.07 -11.77 -4.15
CA LYS A 81 -13.16 -11.22 -5.15
C LYS A 81 -13.89 -10.16 -5.97
N MET A 82 -13.21 -9.07 -6.30
CA MET A 82 -13.73 -8.03 -7.18
C MET A 82 -13.78 -8.55 -8.62
N ALA A 83 -14.88 -8.36 -9.30
CA ALA A 83 -14.98 -8.64 -10.73
C ALA A 83 -14.20 -7.60 -11.55
N LEU A 84 -13.62 -8.02 -12.68
CA LEU A 84 -12.90 -7.11 -13.59
C LEU A 84 -13.79 -5.96 -14.06
N ALA A 85 -15.06 -6.23 -14.35
CA ALA A 85 -16.01 -5.20 -14.79
C ALA A 85 -16.20 -4.10 -13.75
N ASP A 86 -16.29 -4.46 -12.47
CA ASP A 86 -16.47 -3.50 -11.38
C ASP A 86 -15.18 -2.70 -11.13
N CYS A 87 -14.01 -3.36 -11.23
CA CYS A 87 -12.73 -2.67 -11.19
C CYS A 87 -12.60 -1.63 -12.31
N LYS A 88 -13.00 -1.96 -13.54
CA LYS A 88 -13.02 -1.03 -14.67
C LYS A 88 -13.91 0.17 -14.41
N LYS A 89 -15.13 -0.02 -13.88
CA LYS A 89 -16.02 1.09 -13.48
C LYS A 89 -15.34 2.05 -12.50
N ILE A 90 -14.64 1.51 -11.49
CA ILE A 90 -13.89 2.34 -10.54
C ILE A 90 -12.79 3.12 -11.26
N ILE A 91 -11.97 2.46 -12.07
CA ILE A 91 -10.88 3.09 -12.80
C ILE A 91 -11.40 4.21 -13.68
N ASP A 92 -12.49 4.01 -14.43
CA ASP A 92 -13.10 5.01 -15.31
C ASP A 92 -13.57 6.25 -14.56
N ARG A 93 -14.10 6.09 -13.35
CA ARG A 93 -14.53 7.19 -12.49
C ARG A 93 -13.36 8.07 -12.03
N PHE A 94 -12.17 7.48 -11.85
CA PHE A 94 -11.02 8.18 -11.26
C PHE A 94 -9.90 8.52 -12.27
N LYS A 95 -9.91 8.00 -13.51
CA LYS A 95 -8.80 8.16 -14.47
C LYS A 95 -8.40 9.59 -14.78
N LYS A 96 -9.32 10.55 -14.67
CA LYS A 96 -9.05 11.99 -14.87
C LYS A 96 -8.40 12.65 -13.64
N TYR A 97 -8.35 11.98 -12.49
CA TYR A 97 -7.94 12.58 -11.21
C TYR A 97 -6.85 11.79 -10.50
N ALA A 98 -6.88 10.45 -10.58
CA ALA A 98 -5.95 9.59 -9.87
C ALA A 98 -4.59 9.53 -10.55
N TYR A 99 -3.54 9.71 -9.75
CA TYR A 99 -2.15 9.47 -10.15
C TYR A 99 -1.74 8.03 -9.95
N LEU A 100 -2.30 7.36 -8.94
CA LEU A 100 -1.90 6.01 -8.58
C LEU A 100 -3.09 5.18 -8.11
N ILE A 101 -3.16 3.95 -8.59
CA ILE A 101 -4.03 2.90 -8.05
C ILE A 101 -3.15 1.82 -7.42
N GLY A 102 -3.42 1.53 -6.14
CA GLY A 102 -2.78 0.43 -5.42
C GLY A 102 -3.71 -0.77 -5.30
N PHE A 103 -3.33 -1.89 -5.90
CA PHE A 103 -4.06 -3.16 -5.79
C PHE A 103 -3.62 -3.90 -4.54
N GLN A 104 -4.14 -3.46 -3.40
CA GLN A 104 -3.85 -4.04 -2.09
C GLN A 104 -4.75 -3.45 -0.99
N TYR A 105 -5.04 -4.24 0.02
CA TYR A 105 -5.57 -3.76 1.32
C TYR A 105 -5.47 -4.87 2.35
N SER A 106 -6.44 -5.75 2.44
CA SER A 106 -6.39 -7.04 3.10
C SER A 106 -6.63 -8.13 2.05
N GLY A 107 -6.12 -9.33 2.26
CA GLY A 107 -6.13 -10.38 1.24
C GLY A 107 -4.82 -10.45 0.43
N GLU A 108 -4.73 -11.46 -0.44
CA GLU A 108 -3.61 -11.64 -1.37
C GLU A 108 -4.07 -11.32 -2.79
N PRO A 109 -3.58 -10.22 -3.40
CA PRO A 109 -4.06 -9.81 -4.73
C PRO A 109 -3.88 -10.86 -5.83
N LEU A 110 -2.80 -11.66 -5.80
CA LEU A 110 -2.58 -12.73 -6.77
C LEU A 110 -3.60 -13.87 -6.67
N GLY A 111 -4.39 -13.92 -5.60
CA GLY A 111 -5.54 -14.81 -5.47
C GLY A 111 -6.77 -14.40 -6.28
N ASN A 112 -6.75 -13.23 -6.94
CA ASN A 112 -7.76 -12.83 -7.90
C ASN A 112 -7.25 -13.09 -9.33
N GLU A 113 -7.91 -13.95 -10.06
CA GLU A 113 -7.50 -14.38 -11.41
C GLU A 113 -7.45 -13.23 -12.42
N SER A 114 -8.23 -12.16 -12.17
CA SER A 114 -8.29 -10.99 -13.04
C SER A 114 -7.25 -9.92 -12.69
N ILE A 115 -6.36 -10.15 -11.73
CA ILE A 115 -5.46 -9.11 -11.20
C ILE A 115 -4.58 -8.48 -12.30
N PHE A 116 -4.04 -9.28 -13.21
CA PHE A 116 -3.19 -8.77 -14.29
C PHE A 116 -3.98 -7.89 -15.26
N ALA A 117 -5.21 -8.27 -15.59
CA ALA A 117 -6.10 -7.48 -16.43
C ALA A 117 -6.57 -6.18 -15.73
N MET A 118 -6.74 -6.20 -14.41
CA MET A 118 -7.04 -4.99 -13.62
C MET A 118 -5.88 -3.99 -13.65
N VAL A 119 -4.65 -4.48 -13.46
CA VAL A 119 -3.42 -3.67 -13.53
C VAL A 119 -3.25 -3.10 -14.94
N GLU A 120 -3.38 -3.93 -15.96
CA GLU A 120 -3.26 -3.52 -17.37
C GLU A 120 -4.28 -2.43 -17.72
N TYR A 121 -5.52 -2.58 -17.30
CA TYR A 121 -6.56 -1.59 -17.58
C TYR A 121 -6.28 -0.25 -16.90
N ALA A 122 -5.79 -0.25 -15.63
CA ALA A 122 -5.39 0.97 -14.94
C ALA A 122 -4.21 1.66 -15.64
N HIS A 123 -3.19 0.88 -16.04
CA HIS A 123 -2.03 1.38 -16.76
C HIS A 123 -2.44 2.02 -18.11
N ARG A 124 -3.25 1.31 -18.92
CA ARG A 124 -3.76 1.83 -20.20
C ARG A 124 -4.68 3.05 -20.03
N SER A 125 -5.29 3.21 -18.87
CA SER A 125 -6.09 4.40 -18.51
C SER A 125 -5.24 5.60 -18.09
N GLY A 126 -3.90 5.51 -18.20
CA GLY A 126 -2.98 6.59 -17.85
C GLY A 126 -2.85 6.79 -16.35
N ILE A 127 -2.95 5.75 -15.55
CA ILE A 127 -2.80 5.78 -14.09
C ILE A 127 -1.62 4.91 -13.69
N GLY A 128 -0.77 5.40 -12.80
CA GLY A 128 0.30 4.62 -12.20
C GLY A 128 -0.26 3.45 -11.37
N THR A 129 0.44 2.33 -11.36
CA THR A 129 -0.05 1.09 -10.77
C THR A 129 0.90 0.58 -9.68
N TYR A 130 0.33 0.13 -8.58
CA TYR A 130 1.06 -0.42 -7.44
C TYR A 130 0.39 -1.71 -6.96
N LEU A 131 1.17 -2.74 -6.71
CA LEU A 131 0.72 -4.01 -6.16
C LEU A 131 1.60 -4.42 -4.99
N SER A 132 0.98 -4.96 -3.91
CA SER A 132 1.71 -5.57 -2.80
C SER A 132 1.23 -6.99 -2.61
N THR A 133 2.17 -7.94 -2.56
CA THR A 133 1.89 -9.38 -2.52
C THR A 133 2.83 -10.09 -1.55
N ASN A 134 2.38 -11.22 -1.01
CA ASN A 134 3.25 -12.17 -0.31
C ASN A 134 4.00 -13.10 -1.30
N LEU A 135 3.65 -13.07 -2.57
CA LEU A 135 4.25 -13.81 -3.68
C LEU A 135 4.28 -15.34 -3.51
N GLN A 136 3.41 -15.91 -2.67
CA GLN A 136 3.34 -17.37 -2.46
C GLN A 136 2.68 -18.10 -3.64
N GLU A 137 1.70 -17.48 -4.30
CA GLU A 137 0.82 -18.14 -5.28
C GLU A 137 0.99 -17.58 -6.69
N ILE A 138 2.21 -17.23 -7.07
CA ILE A 138 2.50 -16.94 -8.47
C ILE A 138 2.66 -18.28 -9.23
N LYS A 139 1.94 -18.43 -10.35
CA LYS A 139 1.97 -19.62 -11.19
C LYS A 139 3.03 -19.50 -12.26
N ASP A 140 3.36 -20.63 -12.92
CA ASP A 140 4.23 -20.61 -14.08
C ASP A 140 3.66 -19.70 -15.19
N GLY A 141 4.51 -18.85 -15.75
CA GLY A 141 4.12 -17.84 -16.75
C GLY A 141 3.51 -16.54 -16.17
N ASP A 142 3.09 -16.52 -14.91
CA ASP A 142 2.49 -15.31 -14.30
C ASP A 142 3.51 -14.20 -14.04
N CYS A 143 4.79 -14.55 -13.89
CA CYS A 143 5.86 -13.54 -13.81
C CYS A 143 5.90 -12.66 -15.05
N ASP A 144 5.79 -13.26 -16.24
CA ASP A 144 5.77 -12.53 -17.50
C ASP A 144 4.51 -11.68 -17.63
N LYS A 145 3.33 -12.23 -17.31
CA LYS A 145 2.06 -11.50 -17.31
C LYS A 145 2.12 -10.31 -16.37
N LEU A 146 2.66 -10.48 -15.16
CA LEU A 146 2.81 -9.40 -14.18
C LEU A 146 3.70 -8.27 -14.71
N ILE A 147 4.83 -8.61 -15.34
CA ILE A 147 5.76 -7.63 -15.91
C ILE A 147 5.14 -6.93 -17.12
N LEU A 148 4.45 -7.66 -17.97
CA LEU A 148 3.85 -7.13 -19.19
C LEU A 148 2.53 -6.36 -18.95
N SER A 149 1.89 -6.54 -17.78
CA SER A 149 0.67 -5.82 -17.41
C SER A 149 0.83 -4.31 -17.29
N GLY A 150 2.05 -3.80 -17.32
CA GLY A 150 2.32 -2.37 -17.12
C GLY A 150 2.35 -1.96 -15.64
N LEU A 151 2.57 -2.92 -14.73
CA LEU A 151 2.77 -2.62 -13.32
C LEU A 151 3.99 -1.71 -13.13
N ASP A 152 3.83 -0.60 -12.40
CA ASP A 152 4.93 0.34 -12.16
C ASP A 152 5.72 0.02 -10.88
N LEU A 153 5.00 -0.34 -9.82
CA LEU A 153 5.56 -0.60 -8.49
C LEU A 153 5.07 -1.94 -7.95
N LEU A 154 5.99 -2.75 -7.47
CA LEU A 154 5.69 -4.02 -6.81
C LEU A 154 6.37 -4.07 -5.44
N THR A 155 5.59 -4.32 -4.41
CA THR A 155 6.13 -4.68 -3.09
C THR A 155 5.95 -6.17 -2.85
N VAL A 156 7.04 -6.85 -2.59
CA VAL A 156 7.05 -8.25 -2.12
C VAL A 156 7.30 -8.24 -0.62
N ALA A 157 6.37 -8.77 0.13
CA ALA A 157 6.42 -8.78 1.58
C ALA A 157 7.10 -10.05 2.09
N LEU A 158 8.27 -9.91 2.76
CA LEU A 158 9.10 -11.05 3.19
C LEU A 158 9.26 -10.95 4.70
N ASP A 159 9.21 -10.65 5.63
CA ASP A 159 9.25 -10.51 7.10
C ASP A 159 10.07 -11.61 7.85
N GLY A 160 10.97 -12.31 7.15
CA GLY A 160 11.93 -13.28 7.68
C GLY A 160 12.81 -13.81 6.55
N ILE A 161 13.99 -14.35 6.84
CA ILE A 161 14.89 -14.99 5.85
C ILE A 161 15.15 -16.47 6.14
N THR A 162 14.72 -16.95 7.29
CA THR A 162 14.66 -18.38 7.64
C THR A 162 13.21 -18.82 7.76
N GLN A 163 12.91 -20.11 7.58
CA GLN A 163 11.54 -20.60 7.72
C GLN A 163 11.01 -20.39 9.15
N GLU A 164 11.86 -20.46 10.14
CA GLU A 164 11.48 -20.25 11.53
C GLU A 164 10.95 -18.81 11.75
N THR A 165 11.76 -17.81 11.41
CA THR A 165 11.38 -16.40 11.62
C THR A 165 10.25 -15.95 10.71
N TYR A 166 10.27 -16.42 9.44
CA TYR A 166 9.21 -16.15 8.49
C TYR A 166 7.86 -16.72 8.93
N GLY A 167 7.87 -18.01 9.37
CA GLY A 167 6.66 -18.69 9.83
C GLY A 167 6.07 -18.13 11.12
N ARG A 168 6.88 -17.52 12.00
CA ARG A 168 6.37 -16.80 13.19
C ARG A 168 5.45 -15.65 12.85
N TYR A 169 5.69 -14.96 11.73
CA TYR A 169 4.86 -13.86 11.27
C TYR A 169 3.84 -14.33 10.22
N ARG A 170 4.28 -15.10 9.21
CA ARG A 170 3.48 -15.62 8.10
C ARG A 170 3.27 -17.12 8.25
N GLN A 171 2.35 -17.47 9.15
CA GLN A 171 2.18 -18.84 9.69
C GLN A 171 2.01 -19.93 8.63
N ARG A 172 1.38 -19.59 7.49
CA ARG A 172 1.12 -20.53 6.38
C ARG A 172 2.08 -20.33 5.20
N GLY A 173 3.16 -19.59 5.40
CA GLY A 173 4.06 -19.23 4.31
C GLY A 173 5.27 -20.17 4.24
N ASP A 174 5.76 -20.36 3.00
CA ASP A 174 6.99 -21.05 2.66
C ASP A 174 8.02 -20.04 2.12
N ILE A 175 9.07 -19.81 2.89
CA ILE A 175 10.11 -18.83 2.54
C ILE A 175 10.92 -19.24 1.31
N ALA A 176 11.19 -20.53 1.13
CA ALA A 176 11.95 -21.04 -0.01
C ALA A 176 11.17 -20.78 -1.33
N LYS A 177 9.86 -21.01 -1.31
CA LYS A 177 8.96 -20.72 -2.42
C LYS A 177 8.95 -19.22 -2.76
N VAL A 178 8.86 -18.35 -1.77
CA VAL A 178 8.89 -16.88 -2.00
C VAL A 178 10.22 -16.45 -2.60
N ILE A 179 11.36 -16.92 -2.07
CA ILE A 179 12.69 -16.58 -2.59
C ILE A 179 12.83 -17.04 -4.05
N LYS A 180 12.41 -18.26 -4.37
CA LYS A 180 12.38 -18.78 -5.75
C LYS A 180 11.53 -17.92 -6.66
N ASN A 181 10.33 -17.51 -6.20
CA ASN A 181 9.42 -16.68 -6.98
C ASN A 181 9.98 -15.26 -7.20
N ILE A 182 10.69 -14.68 -6.22
CA ILE A 182 11.41 -13.42 -6.41
C ILE A 182 12.48 -13.55 -7.50
N GLN A 183 13.26 -14.63 -7.47
CA GLN A 183 14.30 -14.90 -8.48
C GLN A 183 13.71 -15.10 -9.88
N ASN A 184 12.61 -15.84 -9.98
CA ASN A 184 11.89 -16.02 -11.25
C ASN A 184 11.39 -14.65 -11.80
N LEU A 185 10.83 -13.83 -10.94
CA LEU A 185 10.29 -12.51 -11.30
C LEU A 185 11.41 -11.56 -11.77
N THR A 186 12.52 -11.48 -11.04
CA THR A 186 13.66 -10.63 -11.42
C THR A 186 14.35 -11.13 -12.68
N SER A 187 14.44 -12.44 -12.88
CA SER A 187 14.96 -13.08 -14.11
C SER A 187 14.03 -12.78 -15.30
N ALA A 188 12.72 -12.90 -15.13
CA ALA A 188 11.74 -12.56 -16.16
C ALA A 188 11.81 -11.07 -16.55
N LYS A 189 11.91 -10.16 -15.54
CA LYS A 189 12.09 -8.72 -15.78
C LYS A 189 13.33 -8.44 -16.63
N LYS A 190 14.46 -9.09 -16.31
CA LYS A 190 15.71 -8.95 -17.06
C LYS A 190 15.58 -9.54 -18.47
N ARG A 191 15.03 -10.76 -18.62
CA ARG A 191 14.82 -11.44 -19.92
C ARG A 191 13.93 -10.64 -20.86
N LEU A 192 12.87 -10.01 -20.31
CA LEU A 192 11.94 -9.18 -21.06
C LEU A 192 12.45 -7.74 -21.28
N ASN A 193 13.66 -7.44 -20.84
CA ASN A 193 14.29 -6.12 -20.93
C ASN A 193 13.38 -4.99 -20.43
N ARG A 194 12.75 -5.17 -19.26
CA ARG A 194 11.82 -4.19 -18.69
C ARG A 194 12.42 -3.47 -17.49
N LEU A 195 12.21 -2.16 -17.41
CA LEU A 195 12.59 -1.33 -16.26
C LEU A 195 11.52 -1.35 -15.16
N THR A 196 10.28 -1.72 -15.50
CA THR A 196 9.16 -1.85 -14.56
C THR A 196 8.70 -3.30 -14.50
N PRO A 197 8.12 -3.71 -13.37
CA PRO A 197 7.89 -2.95 -12.14
C PRO A 197 9.19 -2.65 -11.37
N PHE A 198 9.21 -1.55 -10.61
CA PHE A 198 10.22 -1.32 -9.58
C PHE A 198 9.90 -2.24 -8.40
N ILE A 199 10.77 -3.22 -8.15
CA ILE A 199 10.52 -4.29 -7.18
C ILE A 199 11.15 -3.92 -5.84
N THR A 200 10.31 -3.72 -4.83
CA THR A 200 10.74 -3.49 -3.44
C THR A 200 10.51 -4.73 -2.59
N LEU A 201 11.56 -5.23 -1.96
CA LEU A 201 11.45 -6.21 -0.90
C LEU A 201 11.12 -5.50 0.39
N GLN A 202 9.93 -5.73 0.95
CA GLN A 202 9.52 -5.16 2.24
C GLN A 202 9.87 -6.12 3.36
N PHE A 203 10.51 -5.60 4.41
CA PHE A 203 10.85 -6.35 5.61
C PHE A 203 10.35 -5.60 6.84
N ILE A 204 9.29 -6.09 7.45
CA ILE A 204 8.74 -5.52 8.69
C ILE A 204 9.63 -6.00 9.84
N VAL A 205 10.32 -5.04 10.49
CA VAL A 205 11.26 -5.36 11.56
C VAL A 205 10.54 -5.45 12.90
N HIS A 206 10.73 -6.56 13.57
CA HIS A 206 10.19 -6.82 14.91
C HIS A 206 11.19 -7.59 15.77
N LYS A 207 10.86 -7.85 17.04
CA LYS A 207 11.73 -8.53 18.00
C LYS A 207 12.35 -9.83 17.46
N TYR A 208 11.53 -10.65 16.82
CA TYR A 208 11.94 -12.02 16.42
C TYR A 208 12.76 -12.09 15.14
N ASN A 209 12.80 -11.04 14.31
CA ASN A 209 13.56 -10.99 13.05
C ASN A 209 14.61 -9.88 12.99
N GLN A 210 14.76 -9.07 14.05
CA GLN A 210 15.70 -7.94 14.07
C GLN A 210 17.16 -8.35 13.79
N HIS A 211 17.56 -9.59 14.14
CA HIS A 211 18.88 -10.14 13.89
C HIS A 211 19.11 -10.50 12.42
N GLU A 212 18.04 -10.67 11.63
CA GLU A 212 18.09 -11.03 10.22
C GLU A 212 18.19 -9.82 9.26
N VAL A 213 18.20 -8.61 9.74
CA VAL A 213 18.21 -7.40 8.90
C VAL A 213 19.40 -7.35 7.93
N GLU A 214 20.59 -7.74 8.38
CA GLU A 214 21.76 -7.79 7.49
C GLU A 214 21.64 -8.94 6.47
N GLY A 215 21.08 -10.07 6.85
CA GLY A 215 20.75 -11.17 5.94
C GLY A 215 19.72 -10.75 4.88
N ALA A 216 18.69 -10.00 5.28
CA ALA A 216 17.70 -9.47 4.35
C ALA A 216 18.32 -8.53 3.30
N LYS A 217 19.32 -7.71 3.69
CA LYS A 217 20.08 -6.89 2.75
C LYS A 217 20.86 -7.71 1.73
N LYS A 218 21.55 -8.78 2.22
CA LYS A 218 22.29 -9.71 1.34
C LYS A 218 21.34 -10.43 0.39
N LEU A 219 20.18 -10.88 0.88
CA LEU A 219 19.15 -11.54 0.08
C LEU A 219 18.59 -10.61 -1.00
N ALA A 220 18.25 -9.37 -0.65
CA ALA A 220 17.76 -8.38 -1.63
C ALA A 220 18.78 -8.17 -2.76
N LYS A 221 20.07 -8.05 -2.44
CA LYS A 221 21.14 -7.95 -3.44
C LYS A 221 21.26 -9.22 -4.28
N LYS A 222 21.22 -10.40 -3.67
CA LYS A 222 21.33 -11.71 -4.35
C LYS A 222 20.16 -11.95 -5.31
N THR A 223 18.96 -11.57 -4.93
CA THR A 223 17.74 -11.77 -5.73
C THR A 223 17.56 -10.71 -6.83
N GLY A 224 18.36 -9.64 -6.82
CA GLY A 224 18.31 -8.60 -7.85
C GLY A 224 17.08 -7.68 -7.80
N VAL A 225 16.43 -7.58 -6.65
CA VAL A 225 15.35 -6.59 -6.45
C VAL A 225 15.90 -5.17 -6.47
N ASP A 226 15.09 -4.21 -6.87
CA ASP A 226 15.53 -2.82 -7.04
C ASP A 226 15.76 -2.12 -5.69
N ASN A 227 15.05 -2.56 -4.63
CA ASN A 227 15.07 -1.93 -3.33
C ASN A 227 14.76 -2.90 -2.18
N LEU A 228 15.27 -2.59 -0.97
CA LEU A 228 14.85 -3.17 0.30
C LEU A 228 14.29 -2.08 1.20
N GLU A 229 13.08 -2.26 1.70
CA GLU A 229 12.45 -1.37 2.64
C GLU A 229 12.28 -2.02 4.01
N LEU A 230 12.89 -1.42 5.04
CA LEU A 230 12.68 -1.82 6.42
C LEU A 230 11.52 -1.00 7.00
N LYS A 231 10.44 -1.67 7.37
CA LYS A 231 9.23 -1.04 7.91
C LYS A 231 9.02 -1.33 9.39
N PRO A 232 8.39 -0.40 10.13
CA PRO A 232 7.86 -0.72 11.46
C PRO A 232 6.67 -1.66 11.34
N ILE A 233 6.49 -2.52 12.35
CA ILE A 233 5.25 -3.26 12.49
C ILE A 233 4.13 -2.32 12.89
N GLY A 234 2.98 -2.46 12.26
CA GLY A 234 1.78 -1.66 12.58
C GLY A 234 1.01 -2.15 13.82
N ALA A 235 1.60 -3.03 14.62
CA ALA A 235 0.95 -3.61 15.77
C ALA A 235 1.02 -2.70 17.01
N VAL A 236 0.03 -2.87 17.86
CA VAL A 236 -0.17 -2.11 19.09
C VAL A 236 0.62 -2.71 20.26
N ASP A 237 1.02 -3.99 20.17
CA ASP A 237 1.76 -4.66 21.24
C ASP A 237 3.22 -4.24 21.28
N LYS A 238 3.60 -3.56 22.38
CA LYS A 238 4.98 -3.14 22.60
C LYS A 238 5.96 -4.31 22.78
N ALA A 239 5.49 -5.49 23.19
CA ALA A 239 6.32 -6.67 23.42
C ALA A 239 6.97 -7.21 22.13
N ILE A 240 6.42 -6.86 20.96
CA ILE A 240 6.96 -7.29 19.66
C ILE A 240 7.94 -6.28 19.05
N LEU A 241 8.10 -5.11 19.63
CA LEU A 241 9.01 -4.09 19.12
C LEU A 241 10.48 -4.58 19.19
N PRO A 242 11.36 -4.12 18.28
CA PRO A 242 12.77 -4.49 18.30
C PRO A 242 13.43 -4.06 19.63
N GLU A 243 14.21 -4.95 20.21
CA GLU A 243 15.02 -4.68 21.41
C GLU A 243 16.25 -3.82 21.08
N SER A 244 16.74 -3.91 19.87
CA SER A 244 17.85 -3.09 19.38
C SER A 244 17.50 -1.62 19.37
N LYS A 245 18.07 -0.83 20.30
CA LYS A 245 17.90 0.63 20.38
C LYS A 245 18.22 1.34 19.06
N LYS A 246 19.22 0.84 18.32
CA LYS A 246 19.61 1.38 17.00
C LYS A 246 18.52 1.17 15.95
N LEU A 247 17.99 -0.06 15.82
CA LEU A 247 16.90 -0.38 14.90
C LEU A 247 15.61 0.33 15.31
N TYR A 248 15.29 0.36 16.61
CA TYR A 248 14.13 1.08 17.10
C TYR A 248 14.18 2.57 16.72
N ARG A 249 15.30 3.26 17.02
CA ARG A 249 15.46 4.68 16.65
C ARG A 249 15.36 4.91 15.16
N ARG A 250 15.93 4.02 14.34
CA ARG A 250 15.93 4.16 12.89
C ARG A 250 14.54 3.96 12.28
N ILE A 251 13.79 2.96 12.75
CA ILE A 251 12.55 2.50 12.08
C ILE A 251 11.32 3.09 12.75
N TYR A 252 11.33 3.26 14.07
CA TYR A 252 10.17 3.64 14.87
C TYR A 252 10.20 5.09 15.36
N ALA A 253 11.37 5.62 15.78
CA ALA A 253 11.43 6.93 16.41
C ALA A 253 11.15 8.11 15.47
N ASN A 254 11.46 7.97 14.18
CA ASN A 254 11.17 9.00 13.19
C ASN A 254 9.67 9.21 12.95
N ASN A 255 8.84 8.21 13.26
CA ASN A 255 7.38 8.30 13.12
C ASN A 255 6.72 9.12 14.25
N ASN A 256 7.39 9.30 15.42
CA ASN A 256 6.83 10.01 16.56
C ASN A 256 7.02 11.54 16.51
N LYS A 257 7.90 12.06 15.63
CA LYS A 257 8.24 13.49 15.60
C LYS A 257 7.29 14.35 14.76
N LEU A 258 6.50 13.77 13.89
CA LEU A 258 5.52 14.51 13.10
C LEU A 258 4.25 14.68 13.94
N LYS A 259 4.07 15.86 14.54
CA LYS A 259 2.81 16.25 15.18
C LYS A 259 1.67 16.03 14.18
N ARG A 260 0.65 15.28 14.60
CA ARG A 260 -0.46 14.74 13.78
C ARG A 260 -1.42 15.81 13.24
N LYS A 261 -0.91 16.83 12.57
CA LYS A 261 -1.77 17.82 11.91
C LYS A 261 -1.98 17.42 10.44
N MET A 262 -3.24 17.22 10.04
CA MET A 262 -3.67 17.08 8.65
C MET A 262 -3.18 15.80 7.94
N CYS A 263 -3.74 14.66 8.32
CA CYS A 263 -3.51 13.39 7.62
C CYS A 263 -3.95 13.48 6.15
N TRP A 264 -3.01 13.40 5.20
CA TRP A 264 -3.29 13.52 3.76
C TRP A 264 -4.29 12.47 3.24
N TRP A 265 -4.38 11.29 3.88
CA TRP A 265 -5.32 10.23 3.52
C TRP A 265 -6.76 10.73 3.43
N LEU A 266 -7.17 11.56 4.37
CA LEU A 266 -8.57 12.03 4.46
C LEU A 266 -8.96 12.98 3.34
N TRP A 267 -8.00 13.55 2.61
CA TRP A 267 -8.22 14.45 1.49
C TRP A 267 -7.83 13.83 0.15
N GLY A 268 -6.69 13.15 0.10
CA GLY A 268 -6.07 12.73 -1.16
C GLY A 268 -6.25 11.26 -1.50
N ALA A 269 -6.80 10.41 -0.61
CA ALA A 269 -6.89 8.97 -0.82
C ALA A 269 -8.26 8.38 -0.48
N LEU A 270 -8.51 7.19 -1.03
CA LEU A 270 -9.72 6.40 -0.79
C LEU A 270 -9.38 4.90 -0.86
N VAL A 271 -10.04 4.08 -0.04
CA VAL A 271 -9.96 2.62 -0.13
C VAL A 271 -11.30 2.08 -0.59
N ILE A 272 -11.29 1.23 -1.62
CA ILE A 272 -12.47 0.58 -2.16
C ILE A 272 -12.29 -0.94 -2.00
N LEU A 273 -13.21 -1.55 -1.28
CA LEU A 273 -13.20 -2.98 -0.99
C LEU A 273 -13.73 -3.78 -2.19
N TRP A 274 -13.48 -5.08 -2.20
CA TRP A 274 -13.86 -6.00 -3.26
C TRP A 274 -15.35 -5.97 -3.62
N ASN A 275 -16.20 -5.61 -2.68
CA ASN A 275 -17.66 -5.51 -2.81
C ASN A 275 -18.17 -4.07 -3.02
N GLY A 276 -17.28 -3.12 -3.33
CA GLY A 276 -17.60 -1.73 -3.56
C GLY A 276 -17.75 -0.86 -2.31
N ARG A 277 -17.74 -1.43 -1.10
CA ARG A 277 -17.73 -0.64 0.15
C ARG A 277 -16.50 0.25 0.21
N VAL A 278 -16.65 1.41 0.83
CA VAL A 278 -15.61 2.45 0.83
C VAL A 278 -15.13 2.74 2.24
N LEU A 279 -13.81 2.91 2.39
CA LEU A 279 -13.17 3.33 3.63
C LEU A 279 -12.37 4.62 3.41
N PRO A 280 -12.37 5.56 4.36
CA PRO A 280 -11.66 6.83 4.23
C PRO A 280 -10.14 6.69 4.31
N CYS A 281 -9.63 5.61 4.90
CA CYS A 281 -8.21 5.33 4.99
C CYS A 281 -7.93 3.84 5.25
N CYS A 282 -6.65 3.45 5.15
CA CYS A 282 -6.23 2.06 5.32
C CYS A 282 -6.22 1.55 6.78
N HIS A 283 -6.41 2.40 7.77
CA HIS A 283 -6.46 2.03 9.19
C HIS A 283 -7.88 1.85 9.74
N ILE A 284 -8.88 2.32 9.01
CA ILE A 284 -10.28 2.12 9.35
C ILE A 284 -10.76 0.88 8.60
N VAL A 285 -11.09 -0.18 9.32
CA VAL A 285 -11.48 -1.48 8.73
C VAL A 285 -12.99 -1.65 8.57
N THR A 286 -13.78 -0.84 9.28
CA THR A 286 -15.24 -0.86 9.17
C THR A 286 -15.74 0.39 8.46
N SER A 287 -16.53 0.20 7.40
CA SER A 287 -17.25 1.30 6.78
C SER A 287 -18.39 1.74 7.71
N LYS A 288 -18.49 3.06 7.92
CA LYS A 288 -19.64 3.68 8.59
C LYS A 288 -20.57 4.38 7.59
N THR A 289 -20.54 3.94 6.35
CA THR A 289 -21.45 4.38 5.30
C THR A 289 -21.92 3.16 4.50
N GLU A 290 -23.16 3.20 4.05
CA GLU A 290 -23.73 2.20 3.14
C GLU A 290 -23.44 2.51 1.68
N LEU A 291 -22.84 3.68 1.39
CA LEU A 291 -22.47 4.08 0.03
C LEU A 291 -21.48 3.09 -0.59
N ASN A 292 -21.70 2.83 -1.87
CA ASN A 292 -20.97 1.84 -2.66
C ASN A 292 -20.32 2.48 -3.90
N ALA A 293 -19.04 2.21 -4.12
CA ALA A 293 -18.28 2.78 -5.23
C ALA A 293 -18.74 2.29 -6.61
N PHE A 294 -19.54 1.21 -6.69
CA PHE A 294 -20.06 0.71 -7.97
C PHE A 294 -21.29 1.49 -8.44
N THR A 295 -22.09 2.01 -7.52
CA THR A 295 -23.40 2.59 -7.78
C THR A 295 -23.49 4.08 -7.46
N ASP A 296 -22.91 4.49 -6.33
CA ASP A 296 -23.13 5.83 -5.80
C ASP A 296 -22.19 6.89 -6.38
N ASP A 297 -22.62 8.14 -6.32
CA ASP A 297 -21.81 9.27 -6.77
C ASP A 297 -20.55 9.46 -5.92
N ILE A 298 -19.44 9.79 -6.59
CA ILE A 298 -18.15 9.99 -5.94
C ILE A 298 -18.19 11.11 -4.90
N PHE A 299 -18.89 12.21 -5.17
CA PHE A 299 -18.97 13.33 -4.23
C PHE A 299 -19.72 12.94 -2.96
N SER A 300 -20.79 12.18 -3.10
CA SER A 300 -21.54 11.63 -1.96
C SER A 300 -20.66 10.69 -1.14
N ILE A 301 -19.86 9.84 -1.81
CA ILE A 301 -18.92 8.92 -1.17
C ILE A 301 -17.86 9.68 -0.36
N ILE A 302 -17.15 10.64 -0.97
CA ILE A 302 -16.05 11.34 -0.30
C ILE A 302 -16.53 12.34 0.74
N ASN A 303 -17.76 12.85 0.61
CA ASN A 303 -18.35 13.84 1.50
C ASN A 303 -19.44 13.29 2.42
N ASN A 304 -19.50 11.97 2.61
CA ASN A 304 -20.44 11.41 3.57
C ASN A 304 -20.19 11.96 5.00
N PRO A 305 -21.19 11.93 5.89
CA PRO A 305 -21.10 12.55 7.22
C PRO A 305 -19.88 12.09 8.03
N PHE A 306 -19.54 10.79 7.96
CA PHE A 306 -18.40 10.22 8.67
C PHE A 306 -17.06 10.80 8.18
N ASN A 307 -16.87 10.89 6.86
CA ASN A 307 -15.65 11.46 6.29
C ASN A 307 -15.50 12.95 6.61
N ARG A 308 -16.59 13.71 6.59
CA ARG A 308 -16.60 15.13 7.00
C ARG A 308 -16.21 15.28 8.47
N GLN A 309 -16.76 14.44 9.34
CA GLN A 309 -16.43 14.42 10.77
C GLN A 309 -14.95 14.14 10.99
N LEU A 310 -14.38 13.09 10.34
CA LEU A 310 -12.97 12.75 10.44
C LEU A 310 -12.06 13.90 10.03
N ARG A 311 -12.37 14.60 8.93
CA ARG A 311 -11.60 15.77 8.49
C ARG A 311 -11.69 16.91 9.50
N GLY A 312 -12.88 17.20 10.01
CA GLY A 312 -13.08 18.22 11.04
C GLY A 312 -12.32 17.93 12.34
N GLN A 313 -12.28 16.67 12.77
CA GLN A 313 -11.54 16.23 13.96
C GLN A 313 -10.02 16.24 13.73
N SER A 314 -9.57 15.88 12.52
CA SER A 314 -8.14 15.91 12.15
C SER A 314 -7.52 17.32 12.31
N ARG A 315 -8.29 18.37 12.09
CA ARG A 315 -7.87 19.76 12.29
C ARG A 315 -7.46 20.04 13.74
N ARG A 316 -8.24 19.55 14.70
CA ARG A 316 -8.01 19.80 16.13
C ARG A 316 -6.85 18.99 16.68
N GLY A 317 -6.52 17.84 16.06
CA GLY A 317 -5.49 16.92 16.52
C GLY A 317 -5.84 16.22 17.85
N GLU A 318 -7.07 16.38 18.29
CA GLU A 318 -7.62 15.81 19.51
C GLU A 318 -8.37 14.52 19.15
N PHE A 319 -7.80 13.41 19.53
CA PHE A 319 -8.40 12.10 19.30
C PHE A 319 -8.59 11.39 20.63
N SER A 320 -9.83 11.09 20.98
CA SER A 320 -10.14 10.21 22.12
C SER A 320 -9.53 8.83 21.93
N ASP A 321 -9.36 8.08 22.99
CA ASP A 321 -8.80 6.71 22.93
C ASP A 321 -9.59 5.79 22.02
N THR A 322 -10.89 6.00 21.85
CA THR A 322 -11.78 5.24 20.97
C THR A 322 -11.75 5.74 19.51
N HIS A 323 -11.08 6.87 19.23
CA HIS A 323 -11.06 7.44 17.89
C HIS A 323 -10.19 6.60 16.94
N PRO A 324 -10.63 6.33 15.69
CA PRO A 324 -9.87 5.50 14.72
C PRO A 324 -8.45 6.01 14.43
N CYS A 325 -8.20 7.30 14.62
CA CYS A 325 -6.88 7.92 14.43
C CYS A 325 -6.02 7.91 15.69
N HIS A 326 -6.56 7.50 16.85
CA HIS A 326 -5.75 7.35 18.07
C HIS A 326 -4.69 6.26 17.85
N GLY A 327 -3.44 6.54 18.22
CA GLY A 327 -2.36 5.57 18.05
C GLY A 327 -1.97 5.24 16.59
N CYS A 328 -2.58 5.88 15.58
CA CYS A 328 -2.25 5.64 14.19
C CYS A 328 -0.79 6.00 13.88
N LEU A 329 -0.04 5.04 13.31
CA LEU A 329 1.38 5.17 12.96
C LEU A 329 1.60 5.52 11.47
N VAL A 330 0.53 5.79 10.70
CA VAL A 330 0.68 6.18 9.29
C VAL A 330 1.47 7.48 9.22
N PRO A 331 2.60 7.51 8.51
CA PRO A 331 3.37 8.72 8.33
C PRO A 331 2.54 9.77 7.58
N TYR A 332 2.59 11.00 8.05
CA TYR A 332 1.86 12.15 7.48
C TYR A 332 2.47 12.70 6.19
N GLY A 333 3.47 12.03 5.64
CA GLY A 333 4.02 12.31 4.32
C GLY A 333 3.04 11.95 3.20
N GLY A 334 3.10 12.69 2.11
CA GLY A 334 2.26 12.46 0.93
C GLY A 334 2.46 11.07 0.31
N ILE A 335 1.80 10.84 -0.83
CA ILE A 335 1.79 9.57 -1.59
C ILE A 335 3.19 8.97 -1.77
N LEU A 336 4.21 9.80 -1.92
CA LEU A 336 5.60 9.39 -2.12
C LEU A 336 6.23 8.66 -0.93
N GLN A 337 5.70 8.82 0.29
CA GLN A 337 6.21 8.14 1.48
C GLN A 337 5.54 6.79 1.77
N GLN A 338 4.44 6.48 1.10
CA GLN A 338 3.70 5.23 1.32
C GLN A 338 3.85 4.20 0.19
N THR A 339 4.22 4.65 -0.99
CA THR A 339 4.41 3.82 -2.18
C THR A 339 5.87 3.55 -2.46
N VAL A 340 6.75 4.14 -1.66
CA VAL A 340 8.20 4.09 -1.91
C VAL A 340 8.93 3.55 -0.71
#